data_100c355167d9758840d1da00d9acbda0
#
_entry.id   100c355167d9758840d1da00d9acbda0
#
_cell.length_a   1.000
_cell.length_b   1.000
_cell.length_c   1.000
_cell.angle_alpha   90.00
_cell.angle_beta   90.00
_cell.angle_gamma   90.00
#
_symmetry.space_group_name_H-M   'P 1'
#
loop_
_entity.id
_entity.type
_entity.pdbx_description
1 polymer ?
#
loop_
_entity_poly.entity_id
_entity_poly.type
_entity_poly.pdbx_seq_one_letter_code
_entity_poly.pdbx_strand_id
1 'polypeptide(L)'
;MGDLKWMRQNGLEAAVKRAAGKVPIFGICGGYQMLGYEIADPDSVEEGGRIRGMELLPVRTVLQKEKHRCQTDGKLDAVEGIFSGLTGCKFAGYEIHMGQTVYCDGDGSDAKGTVDKAARPANSAESNRSAFCADDATRNTEITQAVIADSTGRIYGSYIHGLFDMGEIAGR
;
A
#
# COMPACT_ATOMS: atom_id res chain seq x y z
N MET A 1 -13.02 -4.69 -5.38
CA MET A 1 -13.34 -3.79 -6.53
C MET A 1 -14.72 -3.14 -6.37
N GLY A 2 -15.71 -3.82 -5.83
CA GLY A 2 -17.07 -3.33 -5.61
C GLY A 2 -17.14 -2.04 -4.78
N ASP A 3 -16.38 -1.96 -3.69
CA ASP A 3 -16.35 -0.77 -2.82
C ASP A 3 -15.89 0.48 -3.56
N LEU A 4 -14.89 0.37 -4.44
CA LEU A 4 -14.43 1.51 -5.25
C LEU A 4 -15.50 1.97 -6.25
N LYS A 5 -16.22 1.03 -6.87
CA LYS A 5 -17.35 1.36 -7.75
C LYS A 5 -18.46 2.07 -6.97
N TRP A 6 -18.78 1.56 -5.80
CA TRP A 6 -19.77 2.17 -4.92
C TRP A 6 -19.36 3.57 -4.45
N MET A 7 -18.10 3.77 -4.03
CA MET A 7 -17.56 5.09 -3.68
C MET A 7 -17.65 6.07 -4.84
N ARG A 8 -17.36 5.61 -6.05
CA ARG A 8 -17.43 6.41 -7.28
C ARG A 8 -18.86 6.84 -7.59
N GLN A 9 -19.82 5.92 -7.51
CA GLN A 9 -21.24 6.19 -7.75
C GLN A 9 -21.83 7.17 -6.72
N ASN A 10 -21.34 7.15 -5.49
CA ASN A 10 -21.82 7.99 -4.39
C ASN A 10 -21.01 9.28 -4.19
N GLY A 11 -20.06 9.58 -5.07
CA GLY A 11 -19.25 10.79 -5.02
C GLY A 11 -18.16 10.80 -3.94
N LEU A 12 -17.97 9.70 -3.21
CA LEU A 12 -16.95 9.60 -2.16
C LEU A 12 -15.54 9.59 -2.74
N GLU A 13 -15.30 8.90 -3.87
CA GLU A 13 -14.02 8.98 -4.57
C GLU A 13 -13.65 10.43 -4.88
N ALA A 14 -14.59 11.20 -5.44
CA ALA A 14 -14.37 12.61 -5.74
C ALA A 14 -14.11 13.45 -4.48
N ALA A 15 -14.73 13.11 -3.36
CA ALA A 15 -14.50 13.78 -2.07
C ALA A 15 -13.08 13.49 -1.56
N VAL A 16 -12.62 12.23 -1.61
CA VAL A 16 -11.25 11.84 -1.24
C VAL A 16 -10.24 12.56 -2.12
N LYS A 17 -10.43 12.56 -3.44
CA LYS A 17 -9.54 13.27 -4.38
C LYS A 17 -9.48 14.78 -4.11
N ARG A 18 -10.59 15.42 -3.74
CA ARG A 18 -10.61 16.85 -3.35
C ARG A 18 -9.93 17.12 -2.01
N ALA A 19 -9.91 16.14 -1.10
CA ALA A 19 -9.24 16.23 0.19
C ALA A 19 -7.73 16.03 0.05
N ALA A 20 -7.30 15.26 -0.96
CA ALA A 20 -5.89 15.01 -1.25
C ALA A 20 -5.11 16.32 -1.36
N GLY A 21 -3.94 16.38 -0.74
CA GLY A 21 -3.11 17.59 -0.66
C GLY A 21 -3.56 18.62 0.40
N LYS A 22 -4.77 18.51 0.94
CA LYS A 22 -5.28 19.41 2.00
C LYS A 22 -5.18 18.78 3.39
N VAL A 23 -5.52 17.49 3.46
CA VAL A 23 -5.42 16.67 4.67
C VAL A 23 -4.65 15.40 4.36
N PRO A 24 -3.99 14.78 5.36
CA PRO A 24 -3.38 13.47 5.19
C PRO A 24 -4.45 12.42 4.90
N ILE A 25 -4.11 11.47 4.02
CA ILE A 25 -4.95 10.33 3.69
C ILE A 25 -4.13 9.06 3.94
N PHE A 26 -4.69 8.13 4.68
CA PHE A 26 -4.08 6.85 4.95
C PHE A 26 -5.00 5.71 4.50
N GLY A 27 -4.59 4.94 3.49
CA GLY A 27 -5.30 3.76 3.02
C GLY A 27 -4.79 2.50 3.72
N ILE A 28 -5.70 1.70 4.26
CA ILE A 28 -5.36 0.41 4.85
C ILE A 28 -6.00 -0.69 4.01
N CYS A 29 -5.22 -1.73 3.66
CA CYS A 29 -5.65 -2.92 2.93
C CYS A 29 -6.40 -2.55 1.63
N GLY A 30 -7.69 -2.83 1.50
CA GLY A 30 -8.48 -2.42 0.34
C GLY A 30 -8.45 -0.91 0.07
N GLY A 31 -8.38 -0.08 1.14
CA GLY A 31 -8.18 1.36 1.02
C GLY A 31 -6.86 1.71 0.35
N TYR A 32 -5.78 1.03 0.72
CA TYR A 32 -4.48 1.18 0.08
C TYR A 32 -4.54 0.83 -1.42
N GLN A 33 -5.15 -0.30 -1.77
CA GLN A 33 -5.33 -0.73 -3.17
C GLN A 33 -6.11 0.30 -3.99
N MET A 34 -7.19 0.85 -3.42
CA MET A 34 -8.03 1.86 -4.08
C MET A 34 -7.32 3.19 -4.34
N LEU A 35 -6.32 3.55 -3.51
CA LEU A 35 -5.52 4.76 -3.70
C LEU A 35 -4.54 4.66 -4.88
N GLY A 36 -4.21 3.46 -5.36
CA GLY A 36 -3.31 3.22 -6.49
C GLY A 36 -3.88 3.64 -7.85
N TYR A 37 -3.13 3.34 -8.91
CA TYR A 37 -3.54 3.59 -10.30
C TYR A 37 -4.59 2.60 -10.80
N GLU A 38 -4.43 1.31 -10.46
CA GLU A 38 -5.28 0.24 -10.97
C GLU A 38 -5.37 -0.92 -9.98
N ILE A 39 -6.54 -1.56 -9.96
CA ILE A 39 -6.72 -2.89 -9.39
C ILE A 39 -7.11 -3.82 -10.54
N ALA A 40 -6.29 -4.83 -10.81
CA ALA A 40 -6.53 -5.86 -11.80
C ALA A 40 -6.94 -7.16 -11.11
N ASP A 41 -7.94 -7.82 -11.65
CA ASP A 41 -8.47 -9.10 -11.17
C ASP A 41 -8.57 -10.10 -12.34
N PRO A 42 -7.41 -10.61 -12.83
CA PRO A 42 -7.39 -11.50 -13.98
C PRO A 42 -8.03 -12.86 -13.69
N ASP A 43 -8.03 -13.27 -12.45
CA ASP A 43 -8.51 -14.59 -12.01
C ASP A 43 -9.94 -14.57 -11.46
N SER A 44 -10.63 -13.43 -11.53
CA SER A 44 -12.00 -13.25 -11.00
C SER A 44 -12.10 -13.63 -9.51
N VAL A 45 -11.15 -13.17 -8.73
CA VAL A 45 -11.13 -13.34 -7.26
C VAL A 45 -12.31 -12.61 -6.61
N GLU A 46 -12.64 -11.43 -7.14
CA GLU A 46 -13.83 -10.65 -6.77
C GLU A 46 -14.81 -10.61 -7.96
N GLU A 47 -14.69 -9.62 -8.84
CA GLU A 47 -15.63 -9.39 -9.94
C GLU A 47 -15.00 -9.62 -11.32
N GLY A 48 -13.70 -9.85 -11.36
CA GLY A 48 -12.91 -9.96 -12.58
C GLY A 48 -12.64 -8.62 -13.28
N GLY A 49 -11.74 -8.66 -14.26
CA GLY A 49 -11.40 -7.51 -15.07
C GLY A 49 -10.45 -6.52 -14.39
N ARG A 50 -10.63 -5.24 -14.68
CA ARG A 50 -9.78 -4.17 -14.16
C ARG A 50 -10.61 -2.96 -13.78
N ILE A 51 -10.16 -2.23 -12.76
CA ILE A 51 -10.73 -0.95 -12.37
C ILE A 51 -9.62 0.06 -12.13
N ARG A 52 -9.76 1.26 -12.70
CA ARG A 52 -8.88 2.38 -12.42
C ARG A 52 -9.07 2.83 -10.98
N GLY A 53 -7.98 3.00 -10.23
CA GLY A 53 -7.97 3.47 -8.86
C GLY A 53 -8.13 4.99 -8.75
N MET A 54 -7.78 5.53 -7.59
CA MET A 54 -7.85 6.97 -7.31
C MET A 54 -6.62 7.73 -7.80
N GLU A 55 -5.55 7.05 -8.18
CA GLU A 55 -4.29 7.63 -8.69
C GLU A 55 -3.62 8.60 -7.71
N LEU A 56 -3.71 8.29 -6.44
CA LEU A 56 -3.09 9.06 -5.36
C LEU A 56 -1.78 8.45 -4.86
N LEU A 57 -1.55 7.16 -5.14
CA LEU A 57 -0.29 6.46 -4.87
C LEU A 57 0.26 5.85 -6.16
N PRO A 58 1.59 5.85 -6.37
CA PRO A 58 2.22 5.32 -7.58
C PRO A 58 2.32 3.79 -7.55
N VAL A 59 1.20 3.13 -7.37
CA VAL A 59 1.13 1.67 -7.23
C VAL A 59 -0.01 1.08 -8.04
N ARG A 60 0.13 -0.20 -8.37
CA ARG A 60 -0.89 -1.05 -8.97
C ARG A 60 -1.01 -2.34 -8.18
N THR A 61 -2.23 -2.84 -8.06
CA THR A 61 -2.53 -4.11 -7.39
C THR A 61 -3.06 -5.12 -8.38
N VAL A 62 -2.56 -6.35 -8.31
CA VAL A 62 -3.11 -7.50 -9.01
C VAL A 62 -3.68 -8.45 -7.95
N LEU A 63 -4.98 -8.72 -8.01
CA LEU A 63 -5.62 -9.68 -7.12
C LEU A 63 -5.19 -11.10 -7.50
N GLN A 64 -4.92 -11.91 -6.49
CA GLN A 64 -4.47 -13.30 -6.64
C GLN A 64 -5.39 -14.22 -5.86
N LYS A 65 -5.52 -15.50 -6.31
CA LYS A 65 -6.34 -16.50 -5.62
C LYS A 65 -5.82 -16.85 -4.24
N GLU A 66 -4.52 -16.73 -4.07
CA GLU A 66 -3.87 -17.01 -2.79
C GLU A 66 -4.07 -15.84 -1.83
N LYS A 67 -4.57 -16.16 -0.64
CA LYS A 67 -4.75 -15.19 0.42
C LYS A 67 -3.50 -15.11 1.27
N HIS A 68 -2.84 -13.96 1.25
CA HIS A 68 -1.79 -13.69 2.22
C HIS A 68 -2.41 -13.44 3.59
N ARG A 69 -1.92 -14.16 4.60
CA ARG A 69 -2.36 -13.98 5.99
C ARG A 69 -1.17 -14.17 6.91
N CYS A 70 -0.78 -13.11 7.58
CA CYS A 70 0.42 -13.08 8.40
C CYS A 70 0.21 -12.16 9.60
N GLN A 71 0.68 -12.56 10.77
CA GLN A 71 0.92 -11.65 11.87
C GLN A 71 2.29 -11.03 11.65
N THR A 72 2.38 -9.72 11.74
CA THR A 72 3.61 -9.00 11.47
C THR A 72 3.90 -8.01 12.60
N ASP A 73 5.17 -7.93 12.98
CA ASP A 73 5.68 -6.94 13.92
C ASP A 73 7.06 -6.47 13.46
N GLY A 74 7.46 -5.31 13.92
CA GLY A 74 8.74 -4.75 13.53
C GLY A 74 8.90 -3.30 13.95
N LYS A 75 9.75 -2.61 13.20
CA LYS A 75 9.91 -1.15 13.29
C LYS A 75 9.58 -0.55 11.94
N LEU A 76 8.91 0.59 11.96
CA LEU A 76 8.64 1.34 10.74
C LEU A 76 9.97 1.83 10.14
N ASP A 77 10.16 1.57 8.86
CA ASP A 77 11.23 2.15 8.08
C ASP A 77 11.08 3.68 8.02
N ALA A 78 11.93 4.36 7.26
CA ALA A 78 11.82 5.80 7.07
C ALA A 78 10.43 6.14 6.51
N VAL A 79 9.61 6.78 7.34
CA VAL A 79 8.30 7.32 6.94
C VAL A 79 8.52 8.78 6.59
N GLU A 80 8.20 9.14 5.37
CA GLU A 80 8.37 10.51 4.88
C GLU A 80 7.14 11.39 5.20
N GLY A 81 7.32 12.70 5.08
CA GLY A 81 6.25 13.68 5.20
C GLY A 81 5.74 13.88 6.62
N ILE A 82 4.44 14.09 6.75
CA ILE A 82 3.83 14.48 8.04
C ILE A 82 3.90 13.41 9.12
N PHE A 83 4.02 12.13 8.72
CA PHE A 83 4.18 11.01 9.64
C PHE A 83 5.65 10.62 9.87
N SER A 84 6.61 11.46 9.49
CA SER A 84 8.05 11.20 9.69
C SER A 84 8.42 10.91 11.14
N GLY A 85 7.68 11.45 12.10
CA GLY A 85 7.82 11.14 13.53
C GLY A 85 7.55 9.68 13.91
N LEU A 86 6.95 8.89 13.03
CA LEU A 86 6.72 7.46 13.23
C LEU A 86 7.91 6.58 12.82
N THR A 87 8.92 7.17 12.17
CA THR A 87 10.14 6.44 11.77
C THR A 87 10.78 5.76 12.98
N GLY A 88 11.05 4.47 12.84
CA GLY A 88 11.65 3.64 13.87
C GLY A 88 10.72 3.21 15.01
N CYS A 89 9.46 3.68 15.03
CA CYS A 89 8.47 3.21 16.01
C CYS A 89 8.18 1.73 15.81
N LYS A 90 8.02 1.02 16.90
CA LYS A 90 7.60 -0.38 16.87
C LYS A 90 6.12 -0.46 16.50
N PHE A 91 5.79 -1.44 15.67
CA PHE A 91 4.42 -1.79 15.34
C PHE A 91 4.18 -3.29 15.51
N ALA A 92 2.92 -3.65 15.67
CA ALA A 92 2.44 -5.02 15.55
C ALA A 92 1.05 -4.97 14.90
N GLY A 93 0.76 -5.97 14.08
CA GLY A 93 -0.50 -6.02 13.36
C GLY A 93 -0.66 -7.29 12.55
N TYR A 94 -1.56 -7.25 11.58
CA TYR A 94 -1.87 -8.37 10.70
C TYR A 94 -1.89 -7.89 9.26
N GLU A 95 -1.28 -8.66 8.37
CA GLU A 95 -1.46 -8.52 6.93
C GLU A 95 -2.47 -9.58 6.47
N ILE A 96 -3.58 -9.15 5.88
CA ILE A 96 -4.62 -10.05 5.37
C ILE A 96 -5.13 -9.46 4.05
N HIS A 97 -4.61 -9.93 2.93
CA HIS A 97 -5.01 -9.45 1.61
C HIS A 97 -4.91 -10.53 0.53
N MET A 98 -5.52 -10.29 -0.62
CA MET A 98 -5.49 -11.16 -1.79
C MET A 98 -4.84 -10.46 -3.00
N GLY A 99 -4.09 -9.41 -2.79
CA GLY A 99 -3.47 -8.64 -3.86
C GLY A 99 -1.97 -8.50 -3.67
N GLN A 100 -1.27 -8.53 -4.78
CA GLN A 100 0.13 -8.15 -4.86
C GLN A 100 0.21 -6.73 -5.41
N THR A 101 0.86 -5.84 -4.67
CA THR A 101 0.99 -4.43 -5.03
C THR A 101 2.43 -4.12 -5.40
N VAL A 102 2.60 -3.45 -6.53
CA VAL A 102 3.91 -3.06 -7.09
C VAL A 102 3.92 -1.58 -7.41
N TYR A 103 5.11 -0.98 -7.39
CA TYR A 103 5.30 0.38 -7.89
C TYR A 103 5.09 0.44 -9.40
N CYS A 104 4.49 1.54 -9.87
CA CYS A 104 4.34 1.85 -11.28
C CYS A 104 5.13 3.10 -11.63
N ASP A 105 5.63 3.14 -12.86
CA ASP A 105 6.10 4.39 -13.46
C ASP A 105 4.91 5.33 -13.71
N GLY A 106 5.17 6.63 -13.74
CA GLY A 106 4.16 7.68 -13.69
C GLY A 106 3.10 7.70 -14.80
N ASP A 107 3.18 6.81 -15.79
CA ASP A 107 2.18 6.60 -16.85
C ASP A 107 1.24 5.40 -16.60
N GLY A 108 1.40 4.73 -15.46
CA GLY A 108 0.62 3.53 -15.13
C GLY A 108 1.07 2.28 -15.90
N SER A 109 2.18 2.34 -16.64
CA SER A 109 2.78 1.16 -17.27
C SER A 109 3.55 0.31 -16.27
N ASP A 110 3.63 -0.99 -16.51
CA ASP A 110 4.44 -1.88 -15.68
C ASP A 110 5.92 -1.51 -15.79
N ALA A 111 6.57 -1.29 -14.68
CA ALA A 111 8.01 -1.15 -14.61
C ALA A 111 8.66 -2.47 -15.05
N LYS A 112 8.87 -2.65 -16.36
CA LYS A 112 9.65 -3.75 -16.90
C LYS A 112 11.11 -3.52 -16.54
N GLY A 113 11.53 -4.01 -15.38
CA GLY A 113 12.90 -4.46 -15.16
C GLY A 113 14.03 -3.42 -15.09
N THR A 114 13.76 -2.13 -15.14
CA THR A 114 14.78 -1.09 -14.91
C THR A 114 14.23 -0.06 -13.93
N VAL A 115 14.55 -0.27 -12.68
CA VAL A 115 14.21 0.68 -11.60
C VAL A 115 15.19 1.84 -11.73
N ASP A 116 14.77 2.91 -12.39
CA ASP A 116 15.50 4.17 -12.29
C ASP A 116 15.43 4.65 -10.83
N LYS A 117 16.61 4.85 -10.26
CA LYS A 117 16.86 5.15 -8.84
C LYS A 117 16.22 6.44 -8.30
N ALA A 118 15.45 7.17 -9.10
CA ALA A 118 14.98 8.52 -8.77
C ALA A 118 13.60 8.59 -8.09
N ALA A 119 12.83 7.49 -8.03
CA ALA A 119 11.51 7.47 -7.38
C ALA A 119 11.42 6.47 -6.21
N ARG A 120 12.53 5.91 -5.78
CA ARG A 120 12.61 5.12 -4.56
C ARG A 120 13.05 6.02 -3.41
N PRO A 121 12.35 6.04 -2.26
CA PRO A 121 12.98 6.56 -1.06
C PRO A 121 14.26 5.77 -0.80
N ALA A 122 15.37 6.49 -0.60
CA ALA A 122 16.72 5.95 -0.48
C ALA A 122 16.91 5.28 0.88
N ASN A 123 16.25 4.18 1.16
CA ASN A 123 16.61 3.30 2.26
C ASN A 123 15.96 1.93 2.10
N SER A 124 16.58 1.09 1.30
CA SER A 124 16.42 -0.37 1.42
C SER A 124 17.39 -0.87 2.50
N ALA A 125 17.19 -0.48 3.74
CA ALA A 125 17.74 -1.19 4.87
C ALA A 125 16.91 -2.45 5.06
N GLU A 126 17.56 -3.59 5.21
CA GLU A 126 16.93 -4.87 5.51
C GLU A 126 16.02 -4.70 6.73
N SER A 127 14.72 -4.58 6.48
CA SER A 127 13.73 -4.58 7.53
C SER A 127 13.78 -5.96 8.16
N ASN A 128 14.13 -6.01 9.42
CA ASN A 128 14.17 -7.23 10.21
C ASN A 128 12.72 -7.61 10.53
N ARG A 129 11.98 -8.02 9.48
CA ARG A 129 10.64 -8.59 9.62
C ARG A 129 10.81 -9.98 10.22
N SER A 130 10.50 -10.12 11.48
CA SER A 130 10.17 -11.42 12.06
C SER A 130 8.78 -11.82 11.55
N ALA A 131 8.68 -12.06 10.25
CA ALA A 131 7.47 -12.59 9.64
C ALA A 131 7.57 -14.11 9.68
N PHE A 132 6.77 -14.75 10.49
CA PHE A 132 6.49 -16.17 10.36
C PHE A 132 5.53 -16.37 9.18
N CYS A 133 6.00 -16.04 7.97
CA CYS A 133 5.36 -16.38 6.71
C CYS A 133 6.22 -17.47 6.07
N ALA A 134 5.72 -18.70 6.09
CA ALA A 134 6.28 -19.77 5.28
C ALA A 134 5.92 -19.46 3.81
N ASP A 135 6.97 -19.54 2.96
CA ASP A 135 6.93 -19.59 1.49
C ASP A 135 6.74 -18.28 0.73
N ASP A 136 7.67 -17.79 -0.02
CA ASP A 136 8.01 -18.18 -1.39
C ASP A 136 9.15 -17.36 -2.00
N ALA A 137 9.89 -18.02 -2.89
CA ALA A 137 11.10 -17.54 -3.55
C ALA A 137 10.81 -16.91 -4.96
N THR A 138 9.76 -16.11 -5.10
CA THR A 138 9.54 -15.31 -6.32
C THR A 138 9.56 -13.82 -6.03
N ARG A 139 10.78 -13.32 -5.81
CA ARG A 139 11.06 -11.87 -5.68
C ARG A 139 10.93 -11.19 -7.03
N ASN A 140 9.76 -10.65 -7.30
CA ASN A 140 9.60 -9.70 -8.38
C ASN A 140 8.92 -8.44 -7.84
N THR A 141 9.72 -7.42 -7.48
CA THR A 141 9.30 -6.03 -7.21
C THR A 141 8.13 -5.83 -6.22
N GLU A 142 7.85 -6.77 -5.35
CA GLU A 142 6.86 -6.63 -4.31
C GLU A 142 7.25 -5.53 -3.31
N ILE A 143 6.29 -4.71 -2.90
CA ILE A 143 6.51 -3.68 -1.91
C ILE A 143 6.59 -4.35 -0.54
N THR A 144 7.79 -4.36 0.03
CA THR A 144 8.06 -4.95 1.36
C THR A 144 7.97 -3.94 2.50
N GLN A 145 7.74 -2.67 2.19
CA GLN A 145 7.64 -1.62 3.20
C GLN A 145 6.31 -1.72 3.96
N ALA A 146 6.37 -1.57 5.27
CA ALA A 146 5.19 -1.57 6.14
C ALA A 146 4.21 -0.43 5.80
N VAL A 147 4.75 0.73 5.45
CA VAL A 147 4.00 1.93 5.02
C VAL A 147 4.69 2.53 3.81
N ILE A 148 3.94 2.85 2.79
CA ILE A 148 4.42 3.65 1.66
C ILE A 148 3.81 5.04 1.69
N ALA A 149 4.47 6.00 1.06
CA ALA A 149 3.99 7.37 0.91
C ALA A 149 4.08 7.83 -0.55
N ASP A 150 3.25 8.81 -0.91
CA ASP A 150 3.42 9.56 -2.14
C ASP A 150 4.58 10.55 -2.05
N SER A 151 4.95 11.17 -3.15
CA SER A 151 6.06 12.15 -3.20
C SER A 151 5.79 13.43 -2.38
N THR A 152 4.56 13.70 -2.00
CA THR A 152 4.20 14.85 -1.15
C THR A 152 4.28 14.55 0.33
N GLY A 153 4.39 13.27 0.72
CA GLY A 153 4.36 12.83 2.10
C GLY A 153 3.03 13.12 2.80
N ARG A 154 1.92 13.02 2.09
CA ARG A 154 0.56 13.24 2.61
C ARG A 154 -0.40 12.10 2.34
N ILE A 155 -0.12 11.26 1.35
CA ILE A 155 -0.93 10.10 1.01
C ILE A 155 -0.13 8.85 1.37
N TYR A 156 -0.74 7.97 2.14
CA TYR A 156 -0.07 6.79 2.67
C TYR A 156 -0.87 5.53 2.41
N GLY A 157 -0.17 4.41 2.32
CA GLY A 157 -0.76 3.09 2.16
C GLY A 157 -0.05 2.02 2.98
N SER A 158 -0.81 1.08 3.51
CA SER A 158 -0.30 -0.08 4.24
C SER A 158 -1.25 -1.27 4.12
N TYR A 159 -0.69 -2.47 4.13
CA TYR A 159 -1.47 -3.70 4.31
C TYR A 159 -1.66 -4.08 5.79
N ILE A 160 -0.99 -3.40 6.70
CA ILE A 160 -0.98 -3.76 8.12
C ILE A 160 -2.25 -3.25 8.79
N HIS A 161 -3.12 -4.18 9.17
CA HIS A 161 -4.25 -3.93 10.05
C HIS A 161 -3.75 -3.79 11.49
N GLY A 162 -4.35 -2.89 12.26
CA GLY A 162 -3.96 -2.64 13.66
C GLY A 162 -2.69 -1.80 13.81
N LEU A 163 -2.16 -1.23 12.73
CA LEU A 163 -0.94 -0.42 12.76
C LEU A 163 -0.98 0.71 13.82
N PHE A 164 -2.15 1.29 14.03
CA PHE A 164 -2.37 2.40 14.96
C PHE A 164 -2.92 1.97 16.32
N ASP A 165 -3.22 0.68 16.52
CA ASP A 165 -3.91 0.21 17.71
C ASP A 165 -2.94 -0.12 18.86
N MET A 166 -1.69 -0.41 18.53
CA MET A 166 -0.73 -0.94 19.48
C MET A 166 0.62 -0.20 19.44
N GLY A 167 1.30 -0.22 20.57
CA GLY A 167 2.67 0.20 20.68
C GLY A 167 2.89 1.72 20.73
N GLU A 168 4.05 2.11 20.26
CA GLU A 168 4.53 3.50 20.33
C GLU A 168 3.79 4.43 19.35
N ILE A 169 3.08 3.89 18.37
CA ILE A 169 2.39 4.67 17.34
C ILE A 169 1.14 5.33 17.90
N ALA A 170 0.36 4.60 18.72
CA ALA A 170 -0.89 5.10 19.30
C ALA A 170 -0.69 6.28 20.29
N GLY A 171 0.52 6.47 20.80
CA GLY A 171 0.85 7.51 21.79
C GLY A 171 1.51 8.75 21.20
N ARG A 172 1.70 8.81 19.90
CA ARG A 172 2.32 9.94 19.20
C ARG A 172 1.33 10.68 18.32
#